data_ebbf672debc805f210fb8a64a7e1f055
#
_entry.id   ebbf672debc805f210fb8a64a7e1f055
#
_cell.length_a   1.000
_cell.length_b   1.000
_cell.length_c   1.000
_cell.angle_alpha   90.00
_cell.angle_beta   90.00
_cell.angle_gamma   90.00
#
_symmetry.space_group_name_H-M   'P 1'
#
loop_
_entity.id
_entity.type
_entity.pdbx_description
1 polymer ?
#
loop_
_entity_poly.entity_id
_entity_poly.type
_entity_poly.pdbx_seq_one_letter_code
_entity_poly.pdbx_strand_id
1 'polypeptide(L)'
;MLARTNQLRSLTATELRDHPSILFALRMATAPPIARDRLVGLASVSKSLVKNMELKHRTPPRMAAHALAENLQKIADMIVRLADVDIFPWLADNQDPSDEVVYRAATIVADRLCGANADPIVRNAQERRQLAEIKGWLSARGYRNVSGKTTFDAMEPRTFAFRLNVLGLKEDHGSVNIPIDAAVMPSDAEPGELPLLIEAKSAGDYTNVNKRRKEEATKVAQLRRKHGSDVRFALFLCGYFDSGYLGYAAADGIDWVWEHRIDDLAEFGL
;
A
#
# COMPACT_ATOMS: atom_id res chain seq x y z
N MET A 1 -25.56 3.06 4.55
CA MET A 1 -25.56 1.94 3.58
C MET A 1 -26.79 1.08 3.76
N LEU A 2 -27.00 0.34 4.84
CA LEU A 2 -28.08 -0.64 5.01
C LEU A 2 -29.49 -0.08 4.73
N ALA A 3 -29.87 1.07 5.28
CA ALA A 3 -31.17 1.70 5.04
C ALA A 3 -31.45 2.02 3.55
N ARG A 4 -30.41 2.36 2.76
CA ARG A 4 -30.56 2.71 1.34
C ARG A 4 -30.64 1.50 0.42
N THR A 5 -30.11 0.37 0.83
CA THR A 5 -30.05 -0.86 0.04
C THR A 5 -31.09 -1.89 0.50
N ASN A 6 -32.09 -1.43 1.24
CA ASN A 6 -33.01 -2.35 1.90
C ASN A 6 -32.24 -3.51 2.56
N GLN A 7 -31.28 -3.17 3.43
CA GLN A 7 -30.45 -4.13 4.16
C GLN A 7 -29.66 -5.10 3.22
N LEU A 8 -29.14 -4.58 2.10
CA LEU A 8 -28.45 -5.28 1.00
C LEU A 8 -29.36 -6.17 0.11
N ARG A 9 -30.66 -6.23 0.33
CA ARG A 9 -31.59 -6.98 -0.51
C ARG A 9 -31.85 -6.34 -1.87
N SER A 10 -31.66 -5.02 -1.99
CA SER A 10 -31.92 -4.28 -3.24
C SER A 10 -30.77 -3.31 -3.54
N LEU A 11 -29.59 -3.84 -3.80
CA LEU A 11 -28.47 -3.04 -4.28
C LEU A 11 -28.53 -2.97 -5.81
N THR A 12 -28.70 -1.76 -6.36
CA THR A 12 -28.88 -1.52 -7.80
C THR A 12 -27.87 -0.50 -8.32
N ALA A 13 -27.70 -0.44 -9.65
CA ALA A 13 -26.92 0.59 -10.32
C ALA A 13 -27.41 2.01 -9.98
N THR A 14 -28.72 2.18 -9.81
CA THR A 14 -29.32 3.48 -9.43
C THR A 14 -28.89 3.91 -8.05
N GLU A 15 -28.95 3.02 -7.05
CA GLU A 15 -28.46 3.32 -5.70
C GLU A 15 -26.97 3.72 -5.68
N LEU A 16 -26.15 2.99 -6.45
CA LEU A 16 -24.71 3.31 -6.54
C LEU A 16 -24.44 4.62 -7.29
N ARG A 17 -25.27 4.97 -8.28
CA ARG A 17 -25.16 6.24 -9.00
C ARG A 17 -25.54 7.42 -8.12
N ASP A 18 -26.64 7.31 -7.40
CA ASP A 18 -27.20 8.40 -6.61
C ASP A 18 -26.46 8.56 -5.27
N HIS A 19 -25.87 7.48 -4.78
CA HIS A 19 -25.11 7.43 -3.52
C HIS A 19 -23.72 6.78 -3.65
N PRO A 20 -22.82 7.32 -4.47
CA PRO A 20 -21.49 6.68 -4.72
C PRO A 20 -20.66 6.45 -3.45
N SER A 21 -20.83 7.29 -2.44
CA SER A 21 -20.09 7.21 -1.16
C SER A 21 -20.34 5.92 -0.37
N ILE A 22 -21.45 5.22 -0.61
CA ILE A 22 -21.71 3.95 0.10
C ILE A 22 -20.81 2.80 -0.34
N LEU A 23 -20.13 2.93 -1.50
CA LEU A 23 -19.34 1.84 -2.09
C LEU A 23 -18.26 1.32 -1.14
N PHE A 24 -17.61 2.21 -0.39
CA PHE A 24 -16.59 1.79 0.55
C PHE A 24 -17.18 0.91 1.67
N ALA A 25 -18.33 1.29 2.23
CA ALA A 25 -19.02 0.47 3.23
C ALA A 25 -19.51 -0.86 2.65
N LEU A 26 -19.95 -0.89 1.39
CA LEU A 26 -20.35 -2.11 0.71
C LEU A 26 -19.18 -3.08 0.54
N ARG A 27 -17.97 -2.62 0.24
CA ARG A 27 -16.78 -3.49 0.20
C ARG A 27 -16.42 -4.08 1.56
N MET A 28 -16.70 -3.35 2.65
CA MET A 28 -16.50 -3.85 4.01
C MET A 28 -17.58 -4.84 4.45
N ALA A 29 -18.69 -4.90 3.72
CA ALA A 29 -19.79 -5.84 3.93
C ALA A 29 -19.57 -7.21 3.26
N THR A 30 -18.47 -7.42 2.54
CA THR A 30 -18.15 -8.70 1.88
C THR A 30 -17.33 -9.64 2.76
N ALA A 31 -17.30 -10.93 2.43
CA ALA A 31 -16.50 -11.97 3.08
C ALA A 31 -15.44 -12.55 2.12
N PRO A 32 -14.14 -12.29 2.34
CA PRO A 32 -13.58 -11.26 3.23
C PRO A 32 -13.83 -9.83 2.70
N PRO A 33 -13.61 -8.77 3.50
CA PRO A 33 -13.64 -7.40 3.01
C PRO A 33 -12.69 -7.23 1.82
N ILE A 34 -13.21 -6.77 0.68
CA ILE A 34 -12.43 -6.73 -0.55
C ILE A 34 -11.70 -5.41 -0.75
N ALA A 35 -10.44 -5.49 -1.19
CA ALA A 35 -9.67 -4.32 -1.58
C ALA A 35 -10.24 -3.66 -2.84
N ARG A 36 -10.04 -2.35 -3.01
CA ARG A 36 -10.51 -1.59 -4.17
C ARG A 36 -10.06 -2.20 -5.50
N ASP A 37 -8.78 -2.53 -5.63
CA ASP A 37 -8.24 -3.09 -6.87
C ASP A 37 -8.77 -4.50 -7.14
N ARG A 38 -9.11 -5.26 -6.09
CA ARG A 38 -9.77 -6.57 -6.25
C ARG A 38 -11.20 -6.42 -6.77
N LEU A 39 -11.97 -5.44 -6.25
CA LEU A 39 -13.31 -5.16 -6.81
C LEU A 39 -13.22 -4.74 -8.28
N VAL A 40 -12.27 -3.88 -8.65
CA VAL A 40 -12.02 -3.48 -10.04
C VAL A 40 -11.80 -4.71 -10.94
N GLY A 41 -10.95 -5.64 -10.50
CA GLY A 41 -10.68 -6.88 -11.27
C GLY A 41 -11.89 -7.81 -11.36
N LEU A 42 -12.55 -8.08 -10.24
CA LEU A 42 -13.68 -9.01 -10.18
C LEU A 42 -14.91 -8.51 -10.97
N ALA A 43 -15.21 -7.22 -10.85
CA ALA A 43 -16.34 -6.61 -11.58
C ALA A 43 -15.96 -6.20 -13.01
N SER A 44 -14.67 -6.31 -13.39
CA SER A 44 -14.18 -5.89 -14.72
C SER A 44 -14.54 -4.44 -15.06
N VAL A 45 -14.39 -3.53 -14.10
CA VAL A 45 -14.69 -2.11 -14.24
C VAL A 45 -13.44 -1.25 -14.19
N SER A 46 -13.54 0.03 -14.59
CA SER A 46 -12.38 0.91 -14.57
C SER A 46 -11.96 1.29 -13.13
N LYS A 47 -10.65 1.33 -12.88
CA LYS A 47 -10.08 1.82 -11.62
C LYS A 47 -10.53 3.25 -11.30
N SER A 48 -10.69 4.08 -12.33
CA SER A 48 -11.15 5.46 -12.21
C SER A 48 -12.58 5.56 -11.67
N LEU A 49 -13.48 4.67 -12.08
CA LEU A 49 -14.86 4.62 -11.57
C LEU A 49 -14.86 4.40 -10.05
N VAL A 50 -14.29 3.31 -9.60
CA VAL A 50 -14.26 2.94 -8.18
C VAL A 50 -13.56 4.00 -7.33
N LYS A 51 -12.42 4.53 -7.82
CA LYS A 51 -11.68 5.61 -7.14
C LYS A 51 -12.48 6.89 -7.01
N ASN A 52 -13.22 7.30 -8.04
CA ASN A 52 -14.05 8.51 -7.97
C ASN A 52 -15.22 8.34 -7.01
N MET A 53 -15.87 7.16 -7.01
CA MET A 53 -16.98 6.89 -6.10
C MET A 53 -16.53 6.95 -4.63
N GLU A 54 -15.40 6.33 -4.27
CA GLU A 54 -14.95 6.28 -2.88
C GLU A 54 -14.27 7.55 -2.38
N LEU A 55 -13.43 8.20 -3.21
CA LEU A 55 -12.63 9.35 -2.77
C LEU A 55 -13.25 10.70 -3.08
N LYS A 56 -14.08 10.77 -4.13
CA LYS A 56 -14.72 12.02 -4.56
C LYS A 56 -16.23 12.01 -4.38
N HIS A 57 -16.77 10.89 -3.90
CA HIS A 57 -18.21 10.68 -3.68
C HIS A 57 -19.08 11.01 -4.90
N ARG A 58 -18.56 10.75 -6.09
CA ARG A 58 -19.23 10.98 -7.36
C ARG A 58 -18.83 9.98 -8.43
N THR A 59 -19.66 9.80 -9.43
CA THR A 59 -19.35 9.04 -10.63
C THR A 59 -18.49 9.88 -11.59
N PRO A 60 -17.71 9.24 -12.51
CA PRO A 60 -16.92 9.96 -13.50
C PRO A 60 -17.82 10.75 -14.47
N PRO A 61 -17.63 12.09 -14.62
CA PRO A 61 -18.54 12.94 -15.41
C PRO A 61 -18.47 12.71 -16.92
N ARG A 62 -17.40 12.05 -17.40
CA ARG A 62 -17.19 11.78 -18.84
C ARG A 62 -17.57 10.35 -19.26
N MET A 63 -18.12 9.55 -18.36
CA MET A 63 -18.56 8.19 -18.69
C MET A 63 -19.97 8.27 -19.28
N ALA A 64 -20.18 7.63 -20.44
CA ALA A 64 -21.50 7.56 -21.07
C ALA A 64 -22.53 6.90 -20.12
N ALA A 65 -23.75 7.42 -20.08
CA ALA A 65 -24.77 6.98 -19.12
C ALA A 65 -25.05 5.47 -19.17
N HIS A 66 -25.11 4.89 -20.37
CA HIS A 66 -25.30 3.44 -20.54
C HIS A 66 -24.12 2.65 -19.96
N ALA A 67 -22.90 3.02 -20.31
CA ALA A 67 -21.69 2.35 -19.79
C ALA A 67 -21.55 2.51 -18.26
N LEU A 68 -21.95 3.66 -17.72
CA LEU A 68 -21.99 3.88 -16.28
C LEU A 68 -22.98 2.93 -15.61
N ALA A 69 -24.21 2.85 -16.11
CA ALA A 69 -25.26 1.95 -15.55
C ALA A 69 -24.81 0.50 -15.58
N GLU A 70 -24.26 0.02 -16.70
CA GLU A 70 -23.73 -1.33 -16.83
C GLU A 70 -22.60 -1.63 -15.83
N ASN A 71 -21.62 -0.71 -15.71
CA ASN A 71 -20.51 -0.90 -14.78
C ASN A 71 -20.96 -0.85 -13.31
N LEU A 72 -21.92 0.01 -12.97
CA LEU A 72 -22.47 0.06 -11.61
C LEU A 72 -23.27 -1.21 -11.28
N GLN A 73 -23.98 -1.78 -12.26
CA GLN A 73 -24.67 -3.05 -12.05
C GLN A 73 -23.69 -4.20 -11.81
N LYS A 74 -22.58 -4.28 -12.58
CA LYS A 74 -21.51 -5.26 -12.33
C LYS A 74 -20.92 -5.13 -10.92
N ILE A 75 -20.76 -3.91 -10.43
CA ILE A 75 -20.31 -3.67 -9.04
C ILE A 75 -21.38 -4.16 -8.06
N ALA A 76 -22.64 -3.82 -8.26
CA ALA A 76 -23.72 -4.23 -7.38
C ALA A 76 -23.83 -5.75 -7.28
N ASP A 77 -23.85 -6.44 -8.43
CA ASP A 77 -23.93 -7.91 -8.50
C ASP A 77 -22.75 -8.57 -7.79
N MET A 78 -21.54 -8.02 -7.96
CA MET A 78 -20.35 -8.56 -7.30
C MET A 78 -20.40 -8.39 -5.78
N ILE A 79 -20.86 -7.24 -5.28
CA ILE A 79 -21.02 -7.00 -3.85
C ILE A 79 -22.08 -7.92 -3.24
N VAL A 80 -23.23 -8.07 -3.88
CA VAL A 80 -24.30 -8.97 -3.41
C VAL A 80 -23.81 -10.42 -3.38
N ARG A 81 -23.12 -10.86 -4.43
CA ARG A 81 -22.55 -12.21 -4.51
C ARG A 81 -21.53 -12.52 -3.42
N LEU A 82 -20.79 -11.51 -2.96
CA LEU A 82 -19.73 -11.65 -1.94
C LEU A 82 -20.18 -11.18 -0.56
N ALA A 83 -21.45 -10.80 -0.38
CA ALA A 83 -21.95 -10.34 0.91
C ALA A 83 -21.72 -11.40 2.01
N ASP A 84 -21.29 -10.93 3.18
CA ASP A 84 -20.97 -11.79 4.32
C ASP A 84 -22.27 -12.28 5.01
N VAL A 85 -22.70 -13.49 4.68
CA VAL A 85 -23.94 -14.06 5.21
C VAL A 85 -23.91 -14.29 6.73
N ASP A 86 -22.72 -14.40 7.34
CA ASP A 86 -22.60 -14.51 8.80
C ASP A 86 -22.87 -13.16 9.49
N ILE A 87 -22.62 -12.05 8.79
CA ILE A 87 -22.96 -10.72 9.26
C ILE A 87 -24.42 -10.36 8.89
N PHE A 88 -24.85 -10.78 7.72
CA PHE A 88 -26.18 -10.49 7.15
C PHE A 88 -27.00 -11.78 6.96
N PRO A 89 -27.37 -12.51 8.04
CA PRO A 89 -28.04 -13.81 7.94
C PRO A 89 -29.36 -13.75 7.19
N TRP A 90 -30.06 -12.62 7.23
CA TRP A 90 -31.31 -12.43 6.49
C TRP A 90 -31.18 -12.46 4.96
N LEU A 91 -29.96 -12.46 4.43
CA LEU A 91 -29.74 -12.66 2.99
C LEU A 91 -29.87 -14.12 2.60
N ALA A 92 -29.67 -15.05 3.54
CA ALA A 92 -29.80 -16.49 3.30
C ALA A 92 -31.21 -17.01 3.54
N ASP A 93 -31.85 -16.58 4.62
CA ASP A 93 -33.15 -17.07 5.05
C ASP A 93 -34.35 -16.21 4.59
N ASN A 94 -34.07 -15.06 4.00
CA ASN A 94 -35.05 -14.10 3.50
C ASN A 94 -36.06 -13.57 4.56
N GLN A 95 -35.72 -13.72 5.85
CA GLN A 95 -36.58 -13.21 6.94
C GLN A 95 -36.19 -11.75 7.25
N ASP A 96 -37.11 -10.97 7.80
CA ASP A 96 -36.79 -9.61 8.23
C ASP A 96 -35.94 -9.65 9.50
N PRO A 97 -34.79 -8.98 9.51
CA PRO A 97 -33.89 -8.96 10.66
C PRO A 97 -34.48 -8.09 11.79
N SER A 98 -34.25 -8.49 13.03
CA SER A 98 -34.51 -7.60 14.17
C SER A 98 -33.54 -6.41 14.17
N ASP A 99 -33.94 -5.32 14.84
CA ASP A 99 -33.11 -4.12 14.99
C ASP A 99 -31.75 -4.45 15.63
N GLU A 100 -31.69 -5.39 16.56
CA GLU A 100 -30.46 -5.83 17.21
C GLU A 100 -29.50 -6.49 16.20
N VAL A 101 -30.00 -7.36 15.33
CA VAL A 101 -29.18 -8.03 14.31
C VAL A 101 -28.68 -7.03 13.27
N VAL A 102 -29.53 -6.07 12.87
CA VAL A 102 -29.13 -4.96 11.97
C VAL A 102 -28.05 -4.08 12.63
N TYR A 103 -28.22 -3.75 13.91
CA TYR A 103 -27.25 -2.95 14.66
C TYR A 103 -25.88 -3.68 14.77
N ARG A 104 -25.89 -4.97 15.10
CA ARG A 104 -24.67 -5.80 15.13
C ARG A 104 -23.96 -5.78 13.78
N ALA A 105 -24.69 -6.01 12.70
CA ALA A 105 -24.12 -5.98 11.35
C ALA A 105 -23.52 -4.61 10.99
N ALA A 106 -24.24 -3.54 11.31
CA ALA A 106 -23.75 -2.18 11.13
C ALA A 106 -22.48 -1.89 11.91
N THR A 107 -22.39 -2.36 13.16
CA THR A 107 -21.21 -2.20 14.02
C THR A 107 -20.00 -2.91 13.45
N ILE A 108 -20.15 -4.16 12.96
CA ILE A 108 -19.04 -4.91 12.35
C ILE A 108 -18.54 -4.21 11.09
N VAL A 109 -19.46 -3.73 10.23
CA VAL A 109 -19.05 -2.99 9.02
C VAL A 109 -18.37 -1.67 9.37
N ALA A 110 -18.84 -0.98 10.40
CA ALA A 110 -18.23 0.27 10.89
C ALA A 110 -16.81 0.02 11.43
N ASP A 111 -16.61 -1.04 12.21
CA ASP A 111 -15.28 -1.43 12.70
C ASP A 111 -14.31 -1.72 11.54
N ARG A 112 -14.74 -2.53 10.54
CA ARG A 112 -13.97 -2.80 9.33
C ARG A 112 -13.62 -1.53 8.55
N LEU A 113 -14.56 -0.56 8.47
CA LEU A 113 -14.32 0.75 7.86
C LEU A 113 -13.28 1.57 8.63
N CYS A 114 -13.38 1.58 9.95
CA CYS A 114 -12.41 2.27 10.80
C CYS A 114 -11.01 1.69 10.61
N GLY A 115 -10.85 0.37 10.66
CA GLY A 115 -9.59 -0.30 10.38
C GLY A 115 -9.03 0.05 8.99
N ALA A 116 -9.85 -0.09 7.95
CA ALA A 116 -9.43 0.21 6.57
C ALA A 116 -9.02 1.68 6.34
N ASN A 117 -9.52 2.62 7.16
CA ASN A 117 -9.09 4.02 7.14
C ASN A 117 -7.87 4.27 8.03
N ALA A 118 -7.81 3.65 9.20
CA ALA A 118 -6.73 3.86 10.18
C ALA A 118 -5.40 3.25 9.72
N ASP A 119 -5.40 2.05 9.14
CA ASP A 119 -4.19 1.34 8.72
C ASP A 119 -3.26 2.16 7.81
N PRO A 120 -3.74 2.83 6.75
CA PRO A 120 -2.87 3.69 5.95
C PRO A 120 -2.31 4.89 6.72
N ILE A 121 -3.09 5.47 7.65
CA ILE A 121 -2.66 6.61 8.46
C ILE A 121 -1.54 6.18 9.40
N VAL A 122 -1.72 5.05 10.10
CA VAL A 122 -0.73 4.48 11.01
C VAL A 122 0.56 4.14 10.26
N ARG A 123 0.46 3.44 9.12
CA ARG A 123 1.63 3.10 8.30
C ARG A 123 2.39 4.33 7.81
N ASN A 124 1.68 5.34 7.31
CA ASN A 124 2.31 6.59 6.86
C ASN A 124 2.93 7.40 8.02
N ALA A 125 2.36 7.31 9.22
CA ALA A 125 2.94 7.93 10.41
C ALA A 125 4.23 7.21 10.85
N GLN A 126 4.22 5.88 10.83
CA GLN A 126 5.39 5.05 11.14
C GLN A 126 6.53 5.29 10.14
N GLU A 127 6.25 5.25 8.82
CA GLU A 127 7.23 5.57 7.77
C GLU A 127 7.84 6.97 7.99
N ARG A 128 6.98 7.99 8.21
CA ARG A 128 7.47 9.37 8.45
C ARG A 128 8.36 9.45 9.69
N ARG A 129 8.03 8.74 10.76
CA ARG A 129 8.84 8.67 11.97
C ARG A 129 10.21 8.04 11.66
N GLN A 130 10.24 6.88 11.01
CA GLN A 130 11.49 6.21 10.62
C GLN A 130 12.37 7.10 9.73
N LEU A 131 11.78 7.78 8.74
CA LEU A 131 12.54 8.71 7.88
C LEU A 131 13.04 9.94 8.65
N ALA A 132 12.33 10.38 9.69
CA ALA A 132 12.78 11.47 10.56
C ALA A 132 13.98 11.05 11.41
N GLU A 133 14.01 9.82 11.93
CA GLU A 133 15.17 9.25 12.64
C GLU A 133 16.40 9.16 11.73
N ILE A 134 16.25 8.60 10.52
CA ILE A 134 17.34 8.56 9.51
C ILE A 134 17.83 9.97 9.19
N LYS A 135 16.91 10.93 9.01
CA LYS A 135 17.26 12.32 8.76
C LYS A 135 18.10 12.93 9.90
N GLY A 136 17.64 12.73 11.13
CA GLY A 136 18.33 13.24 12.34
C GLY A 136 19.74 12.69 12.42
N TRP A 137 19.90 11.37 12.26
CA TRP A 137 21.17 10.67 12.32
C TRP A 137 22.14 11.14 11.23
N LEU A 138 21.72 11.26 9.98
CA LEU A 138 22.53 11.75 8.86
C LEU A 138 22.89 13.23 9.01
N SER A 139 21.93 14.06 9.43
CA SER A 139 22.17 15.51 9.60
C SER A 139 23.19 15.78 10.71
N ALA A 140 23.17 15.02 11.81
CA ALA A 140 24.14 15.12 12.89
C ALA A 140 25.58 14.78 12.43
N ARG A 141 25.71 13.98 11.36
CA ARG A 141 26.99 13.61 10.72
C ARG A 141 27.37 14.50 9.54
N GLY A 142 26.65 15.60 9.33
CA GLY A 142 26.93 16.61 8.31
C GLY A 142 26.49 16.25 6.90
N TYR A 143 25.61 15.26 6.74
CA TYR A 143 24.99 14.96 5.46
C TYR A 143 23.94 16.00 5.07
N ARG A 144 23.91 16.38 3.80
CA ARG A 144 23.01 17.39 3.25
C ARG A 144 21.79 16.76 2.58
N ASN A 145 20.59 17.21 2.95
CA ASN A 145 19.35 16.77 2.32
C ASN A 145 19.15 17.42 0.94
N VAL A 146 19.04 16.61 -0.09
CA VAL A 146 18.82 17.04 -1.50
C VAL A 146 17.49 16.49 -2.08
N SER A 147 16.54 16.09 -1.23
CA SER A 147 15.24 15.56 -1.66
C SER A 147 14.53 16.49 -2.63
N GLY A 148 14.02 15.94 -3.73
CA GLY A 148 13.33 16.70 -4.79
C GLY A 148 14.23 17.55 -5.68
N LYS A 149 15.57 17.50 -5.49
CA LYS A 149 16.55 18.31 -6.22
C LYS A 149 17.61 17.47 -6.96
N THR A 150 17.55 16.16 -6.84
CA THR A 150 18.53 15.24 -7.40
C THR A 150 17.86 14.02 -8.02
N THR A 151 18.62 13.30 -8.84
CA THR A 151 18.29 11.96 -9.34
C THR A 151 19.29 10.94 -8.77
N PHE A 152 18.99 9.66 -8.92
CA PHE A 152 19.83 8.57 -8.42
C PHE A 152 21.29 8.68 -8.92
N ASP A 153 21.46 8.97 -10.20
CA ASP A 153 22.78 9.04 -10.86
C ASP A 153 23.52 10.38 -10.63
N ALA A 154 22.89 11.36 -9.98
CA ALA A 154 23.42 12.70 -9.78
C ALA A 154 23.59 13.08 -8.31
N MET A 155 23.60 12.09 -7.42
CA MET A 155 23.85 12.32 -6.00
C MET A 155 25.35 12.62 -5.75
N GLU A 156 25.62 13.70 -5.03
CA GLU A 156 26.95 14.09 -4.61
C GLU A 156 27.34 13.39 -3.30
N PRO A 157 28.65 13.17 -3.03
CA PRO A 157 29.11 12.67 -1.74
C PRO A 157 28.55 13.46 -0.56
N ARG A 158 28.28 12.77 0.55
CA ARG A 158 27.72 13.35 1.79
C ARG A 158 26.34 13.97 1.60
N THR A 159 25.52 13.40 0.69
CA THR A 159 24.12 13.81 0.50
C THR A 159 23.16 12.66 0.70
N PHE A 160 21.91 13.01 1.03
CA PHE A 160 20.82 12.05 1.06
C PHE A 160 19.53 12.65 0.48
N ALA A 161 18.69 11.77 -0.06
CA ALA A 161 17.39 12.14 -0.60
C ALA A 161 16.31 11.15 -0.13
N PHE A 162 15.12 11.66 0.19
CA PHE A 162 13.95 10.85 0.50
C PHE A 162 13.02 10.74 -0.70
N ARG A 163 12.31 9.59 -0.77
CA ARG A 163 11.27 9.32 -1.77
C ARG A 163 11.78 9.52 -3.20
N LEU A 164 12.96 8.99 -3.45
CA LEU A 164 13.58 9.01 -4.76
C LEU A 164 13.00 7.91 -5.65
N ASN A 165 12.63 8.25 -6.88
CA ASN A 165 12.27 7.25 -7.88
C ASN A 165 13.53 6.80 -8.63
N VAL A 166 13.84 5.51 -8.55
CA VAL A 166 14.97 4.88 -9.24
C VAL A 166 14.46 4.02 -10.38
N LEU A 167 15.06 4.13 -11.55
CA LEU A 167 14.68 3.33 -12.70
C LEU A 167 15.23 1.90 -12.55
N GLY A 168 14.34 0.92 -12.63
CA GLY A 168 14.68 -0.51 -12.68
C GLY A 168 14.29 -1.16 -14.01
N LEU A 169 14.76 -2.40 -14.23
CA LEU A 169 14.37 -3.22 -15.37
C LEU A 169 13.66 -4.50 -14.92
N LYS A 170 12.51 -4.79 -15.54
CA LYS A 170 11.78 -6.05 -15.39
C LYS A 170 12.47 -7.18 -16.16
N GLU A 171 11.97 -8.41 -15.99
CA GLU A 171 12.47 -9.59 -16.73
C GLU A 171 12.25 -9.49 -18.23
N ASP A 172 11.16 -8.89 -18.66
CA ASP A 172 10.83 -8.60 -20.06
C ASP A 172 11.55 -7.37 -20.64
N HIS A 173 12.59 -6.86 -19.94
CA HIS A 173 13.33 -5.63 -20.26
C HIS A 173 12.48 -4.35 -20.24
N GLY A 174 11.24 -4.41 -19.79
CA GLY A 174 10.41 -3.22 -19.57
C GLY A 174 10.93 -2.36 -18.42
N SER A 175 10.97 -1.03 -18.62
CA SER A 175 11.37 -0.10 -17.56
C SER A 175 10.29 0.03 -16.48
N VAL A 176 10.70 0.19 -15.22
CA VAL A 176 9.82 0.41 -14.08
C VAL A 176 10.43 1.46 -13.14
N ASN A 177 9.62 2.41 -12.68
CA ASN A 177 10.02 3.34 -11.63
C ASN A 177 9.81 2.69 -10.26
N ILE A 178 10.86 2.57 -9.49
CA ILE A 178 10.89 1.98 -8.15
C ILE A 178 11.02 3.11 -7.13
N PRO A 179 9.97 3.39 -6.33
CA PRO A 179 10.09 4.35 -5.25
C PRO A 179 10.97 3.78 -4.15
N ILE A 180 11.95 4.57 -3.71
CA ILE A 180 12.88 4.27 -2.61
C ILE A 180 12.65 5.28 -1.50
N ASP A 181 12.56 4.81 -0.26
CA ASP A 181 12.26 5.66 0.89
C ASP A 181 13.40 6.62 1.21
N ALA A 182 14.66 6.15 1.20
CA ALA A 182 15.83 6.97 1.33
C ALA A 182 16.98 6.47 0.45
N ALA A 183 17.76 7.38 -0.12
CA ALA A 183 19.02 7.12 -0.80
C ALA A 183 20.11 7.98 -0.14
N VAL A 184 21.26 7.39 0.16
CA VAL A 184 22.37 8.07 0.87
C VAL A 184 23.66 7.82 0.11
N MET A 185 24.34 8.90 -0.29
CA MET A 185 25.66 8.81 -0.90
C MET A 185 26.71 8.94 0.20
N PRO A 186 27.60 7.96 0.39
CA PRO A 186 28.66 8.01 1.38
C PRO A 186 29.52 9.29 1.29
N SER A 187 30.18 9.63 2.39
CA SER A 187 30.99 10.85 2.46
C SER A 187 32.27 10.77 1.62
N ASP A 188 32.76 9.57 1.41
CA ASP A 188 34.00 9.21 0.69
C ASP A 188 33.72 8.50 -0.65
N ALA A 189 32.50 8.63 -1.15
CA ALA A 189 32.08 7.99 -2.40
C ALA A 189 32.95 8.41 -3.58
N GLU A 190 33.44 7.41 -4.32
CA GLU A 190 34.22 7.60 -5.54
C GLU A 190 33.32 7.98 -6.73
N PRO A 191 33.87 8.65 -7.79
CA PRO A 191 33.12 8.94 -8.99
C PRO A 191 32.51 7.68 -9.64
N GLY A 192 31.20 7.65 -9.82
CA GLY A 192 30.46 6.53 -10.36
C GLY A 192 29.97 5.51 -9.34
N GLU A 193 30.27 5.70 -8.06
CA GLU A 193 29.69 4.89 -6.99
C GLU A 193 28.18 5.16 -6.85
N LEU A 194 27.44 4.10 -6.49
CA LEU A 194 25.99 4.18 -6.31
C LEU A 194 25.64 4.45 -4.84
N PRO A 195 24.59 5.26 -4.58
CA PRO A 195 24.14 5.49 -3.23
C PRO A 195 23.59 4.21 -2.57
N LEU A 196 23.72 4.12 -1.25
CA LEU A 196 22.98 3.13 -0.46
C LEU A 196 21.49 3.45 -0.55
N LEU A 197 20.70 2.46 -0.93
CA LEU A 197 19.25 2.53 -0.97
C LEU A 197 18.67 1.94 0.32
N ILE A 198 17.79 2.68 0.98
CA ILE A 198 17.18 2.28 2.24
C ILE A 198 15.65 2.25 2.08
N GLU A 199 15.04 1.15 2.50
CA GLU A 199 13.59 0.99 2.57
C GLU A 199 13.15 0.86 4.03
N ALA A 200 12.29 1.76 4.50
CA ALA A 200 11.77 1.73 5.86
C ALA A 200 10.64 0.69 5.98
N LYS A 201 10.76 -0.22 6.92
CA LYS A 201 9.78 -1.27 7.18
C LYS A 201 9.39 -1.30 8.64
N SER A 202 8.07 -1.28 8.85
CA SER A 202 7.48 -1.46 10.17
C SER A 202 6.56 -2.68 10.14
N ALA A 203 6.78 -3.64 11.03
CA ALA A 203 5.94 -4.81 11.21
C ALA A 203 5.14 -4.67 12.52
N GLY A 204 3.82 -4.42 12.38
CA GLY A 204 2.88 -4.44 13.51
C GLY A 204 2.14 -5.77 13.67
N ASP A 205 2.12 -6.60 12.63
CA ASP A 205 1.44 -7.89 12.61
C ASP A 205 2.16 -8.92 11.72
N TYR A 206 1.86 -10.21 11.96
CA TYR A 206 2.45 -11.35 11.25
C TYR A 206 1.93 -11.55 9.82
N THR A 207 0.82 -10.94 9.45
CA THR A 207 0.01 -11.38 8.32
C THR A 207 0.54 -11.04 6.93
N ASN A 208 1.56 -10.18 6.81
CA ASN A 208 2.05 -9.71 5.51
C ASN A 208 3.57 -9.80 5.29
N VAL A 209 4.31 -10.42 6.19
CA VAL A 209 5.78 -10.49 6.15
C VAL A 209 6.27 -11.18 4.87
N ASN A 210 5.71 -12.34 4.52
CA ASN A 210 6.11 -13.11 3.32
C ASN A 210 5.80 -12.39 2.00
N LYS A 211 4.70 -11.64 1.92
CA LYS A 211 4.38 -10.84 0.73
C LYS A 211 5.37 -9.70 0.56
N ARG A 212 5.65 -8.98 1.65
CA ARG A 212 6.61 -7.86 1.65
C ARG A 212 8.00 -8.31 1.23
N ARG A 213 8.46 -9.47 1.73
CA ARG A 213 9.76 -10.05 1.33
C ARG A 213 9.89 -10.24 -0.18
N LYS A 214 8.89 -10.84 -0.84
CA LYS A 214 8.89 -11.04 -2.29
C LYS A 214 8.90 -9.72 -3.05
N GLU A 215 8.23 -8.70 -2.54
CA GLU A 215 8.22 -7.36 -3.12
C GLU A 215 9.63 -6.73 -3.06
N GLU A 216 10.34 -6.85 -1.92
CA GLU A 216 11.70 -6.32 -1.77
C GLU A 216 12.71 -7.06 -2.66
N ALA A 217 12.70 -8.40 -2.67
CA ALA A 217 13.54 -9.20 -3.54
C ALA A 217 13.34 -8.82 -5.02
N THR A 218 12.09 -8.61 -5.44
CA THR A 218 11.77 -8.16 -6.80
C THR A 218 12.34 -6.77 -7.08
N LYS A 219 12.20 -5.81 -6.17
CA LYS A 219 12.78 -4.47 -6.30
C LYS A 219 14.29 -4.53 -6.49
N VAL A 220 14.98 -5.25 -5.62
CA VAL A 220 16.45 -5.38 -5.66
C VAL A 220 16.90 -6.04 -6.96
N ALA A 221 16.24 -7.11 -7.40
CA ALA A 221 16.54 -7.76 -8.67
C ALA A 221 16.35 -6.82 -9.88
N GLN A 222 15.30 -5.99 -9.88
CA GLN A 222 15.05 -5.00 -10.94
C GLN A 222 16.09 -3.87 -10.94
N LEU A 223 16.51 -3.42 -9.75
CA LEU A 223 17.56 -2.40 -9.60
C LEU A 223 18.91 -2.94 -10.08
N ARG A 224 19.31 -4.14 -9.62
CA ARG A 224 20.57 -4.79 -10.04
C ARG A 224 20.61 -5.09 -11.52
N ARG A 225 19.49 -5.44 -12.12
CA ARG A 225 19.39 -5.66 -13.58
C ARG A 225 19.66 -4.37 -14.38
N LYS A 226 19.32 -3.21 -13.82
CA LYS A 226 19.52 -1.90 -14.47
C LYS A 226 20.88 -1.29 -14.19
N HIS A 227 21.33 -1.35 -12.94
CA HIS A 227 22.48 -0.58 -12.44
C HIS A 227 23.70 -1.44 -12.08
N GLY A 228 23.58 -2.77 -12.21
CA GLY A 228 24.67 -3.71 -11.89
C GLY A 228 24.55 -4.32 -10.50
N SER A 229 25.46 -5.27 -10.21
CA SER A 229 25.52 -6.01 -8.93
C SER A 229 25.83 -5.13 -7.72
N ASP A 230 26.47 -3.98 -7.96
CA ASP A 230 27.01 -3.11 -6.92
C ASP A 230 25.94 -2.24 -6.24
N VAL A 231 24.67 -2.40 -6.65
CA VAL A 231 23.53 -1.77 -5.95
C VAL A 231 23.47 -2.29 -4.52
N ARG A 232 23.69 -1.40 -3.55
CA ARG A 232 23.55 -1.64 -2.11
C ARG A 232 22.13 -1.31 -1.68
N PHE A 233 21.51 -2.24 -0.98
CA PHE A 233 20.11 -2.08 -0.52
C PHE A 233 20.00 -2.58 0.91
N ALA A 234 19.46 -1.76 1.80
CA ALA A 234 19.24 -2.08 3.20
C ALA A 234 17.80 -1.82 3.63
N LEU A 235 17.30 -2.65 4.52
CA LEU A 235 16.03 -2.44 5.21
C LEU A 235 16.26 -1.69 6.52
N PHE A 236 15.48 -0.67 6.80
CA PHE A 236 15.43 -0.02 8.11
C PHE A 236 14.21 -0.52 8.87
N LEU A 237 14.45 -1.42 9.84
CA LEU A 237 13.44 -2.27 10.44
C LEU A 237 12.94 -1.74 11.79
N CYS A 238 11.61 -1.65 11.96
CA CYS A 238 10.94 -1.38 13.22
C CYS A 238 9.88 -2.46 13.51
N GLY A 239 9.84 -2.96 14.74
CA GLY A 239 8.90 -4.00 15.15
C GLY A 239 9.52 -5.39 15.12
N TYR A 240 8.70 -6.41 14.82
CA TYR A 240 9.16 -7.80 14.84
C TYR A 240 9.30 -8.37 13.43
N PHE A 241 10.48 -8.92 13.16
CA PHE A 241 10.79 -9.70 11.95
C PHE A 241 11.45 -11.00 12.39
N ASP A 242 10.93 -12.13 11.95
CA ASP A 242 11.45 -13.44 12.32
C ASP A 242 12.74 -13.79 11.56
N SER A 243 13.44 -14.83 12.07
CA SER A 243 14.69 -15.32 11.48
C SER A 243 14.50 -15.81 10.04
N GLY A 244 13.32 -16.30 9.69
CA GLY A 244 13.00 -16.74 8.33
C GLY A 244 12.99 -15.56 7.37
N TYR A 245 12.35 -14.44 7.74
CA TYR A 245 12.35 -13.22 6.96
C TYR A 245 13.76 -12.69 6.72
N LEU A 246 14.56 -12.58 7.80
CA LEU A 246 15.92 -12.04 7.74
C LEU A 246 16.86 -12.98 6.95
N GLY A 247 16.74 -14.29 7.13
CA GLY A 247 17.51 -15.28 6.38
C GLY A 247 17.26 -15.22 4.87
N TYR A 248 16.02 -14.98 4.46
CA TYR A 248 15.72 -14.77 3.05
C TYR A 248 16.18 -13.40 2.52
N ALA A 249 16.10 -12.34 3.31
CA ALA A 249 16.65 -11.04 2.93
C ALA A 249 18.17 -11.15 2.69
N ALA A 250 18.89 -11.81 3.61
CA ALA A 250 20.31 -12.09 3.45
C ALA A 250 20.64 -12.90 2.19
N ALA A 251 19.85 -13.95 1.88
CA ALA A 251 20.02 -14.75 0.68
C ALA A 251 19.83 -13.96 -0.62
N ASP A 252 18.97 -12.94 -0.60
CA ASP A 252 18.75 -12.00 -1.72
C ASP A 252 19.81 -10.86 -1.74
N GLY A 253 20.79 -10.89 -0.82
CA GLY A 253 21.82 -9.86 -0.66
C GLY A 253 21.25 -8.51 -0.21
N ILE A 254 20.24 -8.56 0.65
CA ILE A 254 19.61 -7.41 1.28
C ILE A 254 20.06 -7.36 2.73
N ASP A 255 20.73 -6.28 3.11
CA ASP A 255 21.13 -6.00 4.48
C ASP A 255 20.01 -5.33 5.27
N TRP A 256 20.19 -5.18 6.58
CA TRP A 256 19.24 -4.45 7.42
C TRP A 256 19.89 -3.76 8.60
N VAL A 257 19.24 -2.70 9.05
CA VAL A 257 19.52 -1.99 10.29
C VAL A 257 18.24 -1.91 11.11
N TRP A 258 18.34 -2.20 12.39
CA TRP A 258 17.23 -2.02 13.31
C TRP A 258 17.09 -0.55 13.73
N GLU A 259 15.87 -0.03 13.82
CA GLU A 259 15.62 1.36 14.23
C GLU A 259 16.26 1.67 15.59
N HIS A 260 16.19 0.76 16.57
CA HIS A 260 16.82 0.93 17.89
C HIS A 260 18.35 0.78 17.87
N ARG A 261 18.91 0.45 16.73
CA ARG A 261 20.37 0.35 16.49
C ARG A 261 20.78 1.18 15.27
N ILE A 262 20.22 2.37 15.14
CA ILE A 262 20.44 3.23 13.97
C ILE A 262 21.93 3.52 13.69
N ASP A 263 22.78 3.47 14.71
CA ASP A 263 24.22 3.66 14.57
C ASP A 263 24.90 2.57 13.72
N ASP A 264 24.26 1.41 13.53
CA ASP A 264 24.74 0.37 12.61
C ASP A 264 24.71 0.86 11.13
N LEU A 265 24.06 1.98 10.81
CA LEU A 265 24.20 2.63 9.49
C LEU A 265 25.64 3.01 9.17
N ALA A 266 26.49 3.22 10.17
CA ALA A 266 27.91 3.50 9.97
C ALA A 266 28.68 2.35 9.31
N GLU A 267 28.22 1.09 9.48
CA GLU A 267 28.82 -0.09 8.83
C GLU A 267 28.71 -0.05 7.30
N PHE A 268 27.83 0.80 6.77
CA PHE A 268 27.67 1.04 5.32
C PHE A 268 28.57 2.17 4.78
N GLY A 269 29.49 2.71 5.59
CA GLY A 269 30.36 3.82 5.20
C GLY A 269 29.69 5.20 5.30
N LEU A 270 28.66 5.35 6.15
CA LEU A 270 27.91 6.60 6.33
C LEU A 270 28.39 7.41 7.53
#